data_584da97050e70364513d631edda37341
#
_entry.id   584da97050e70364513d631edda37341
#
_cell.length_a   1.000
_cell.length_b   1.000
_cell.length_c   1.000
_cell.angle_alpha   90.00
_cell.angle_beta   90.00
_cell.angle_gamma   90.00
#
_symmetry.space_group_name_H-M   'P 1'
#
loop_
_entity.id
_entity.type
_entity.pdbx_description
1 polymer ?
#
loop_
_entity_poly.entity_id
_entity_poly.type
_entity_poly.pdbx_seq_one_letter_code
_entity_poly.pdbx_strand_id
1 'polypeptide(L)'
;MNLKNRLILEDYRKQRDDFIRLGDVVHNMLTDIVDSMGITVLGIEHRVKTEKSLAGKLERNGDWYSSFEDLTDILGARVICFFSDEIDKIGKKVEEAFVIDWENSSDKRALIKADTFGYLSLHYICSLPFGDRWPDEICGKKFEIQIRTTLQHTWAAINHDLGYKSEFGVPRSVAREFSRIAGLLEIADDEFVRVRNDMKDYTEEIRKKIIDNKADDVHIDMISLNEYVKRNGKMQELISKIAKISNAEISEIDPESYIIQLKFLGKETLGDLQKMLEENRELALKLAERALANADLDILSSSVGLRFLCRAELLNKHYSLEKTTEFLKLSMGTAEKAQRQAKHLFRTYEKVKEECE
;
A
#
# COMPACT_ATOMS: atom_id res chain seq x y z
N MET A 1 41.94 12.25 -20.25
CA MET A 1 41.31 13.12 -19.22
C MET A 1 42.18 14.35 -19.02
N ASN A 2 41.61 15.55 -19.17
CA ASN A 2 42.34 16.83 -19.00
C ASN A 2 42.62 17.16 -17.52
N LEU A 3 43.44 18.20 -17.23
CA LEU A 3 43.81 18.59 -15.86
C LEU A 3 42.55 18.96 -15.02
N LYS A 4 41.61 19.72 -15.60
CA LYS A 4 40.37 20.13 -14.95
C LYS A 4 39.55 18.92 -14.44
N ASN A 5 39.33 17.91 -15.27
CA ASN A 5 38.60 16.72 -14.90
C ASN A 5 39.31 15.90 -13.82
N ARG A 6 40.64 15.92 -13.76
CA ARG A 6 41.41 15.29 -12.67
C ARG A 6 41.17 15.99 -11.35
N LEU A 7 41.19 17.35 -11.32
CA LEU A 7 40.93 18.14 -10.11
C LEU A 7 39.50 17.87 -9.58
N ILE A 8 38.50 17.82 -10.48
CA ILE A 8 37.11 17.48 -10.11
C ILE A 8 37.06 16.08 -9.46
N LEU A 9 37.79 15.09 -9.98
CA LEU A 9 37.82 13.75 -9.37
C LEU A 9 38.54 13.71 -8.03
N GLU A 10 39.59 14.53 -7.83
CA GLU A 10 40.25 14.67 -6.54
C GLU A 10 39.30 15.26 -5.48
N ASP A 11 38.56 16.29 -5.84
CA ASP A 11 37.59 16.92 -4.94
C ASP A 11 36.42 15.97 -4.65
N TYR A 12 35.97 15.19 -5.63
CA TYR A 12 35.00 14.10 -5.39
C TYR A 12 35.53 13.11 -4.35
N ARG A 13 36.78 12.64 -4.45
CA ARG A 13 37.34 11.67 -3.51
C ARG A 13 37.38 12.20 -2.07
N LYS A 14 37.69 13.49 -1.90
CA LYS A 14 37.74 14.16 -0.58
C LYS A 14 36.34 14.24 0.05
N GLN A 15 35.31 14.44 -0.77
CA GLN A 15 33.95 14.72 -0.30
C GLN A 15 32.99 13.49 -0.37
N ARG A 16 33.47 12.36 -0.89
CA ARG A 16 32.61 11.20 -1.13
C ARG A 16 31.92 10.68 0.13
N ASP A 17 32.63 10.66 1.26
CA ASP A 17 32.08 10.17 2.52
C ASP A 17 31.00 11.11 3.09
N ASP A 18 31.12 12.41 2.86
CA ASP A 18 30.10 13.39 3.20
C ASP A 18 28.82 13.14 2.37
N PHE A 19 28.95 12.83 1.08
CA PHE A 19 27.80 12.46 0.23
C PHE A 19 27.16 11.15 0.65
N ILE A 20 27.90 10.19 1.21
CA ILE A 20 27.32 8.97 1.77
C ILE A 20 26.47 9.33 3.00
N ARG A 21 27.02 10.11 3.96
CA ARG A 21 26.27 10.59 5.14
C ARG A 21 25.04 11.42 4.74
N LEU A 22 25.19 12.31 3.76
CA LEU A 22 24.08 13.08 3.20
C LEU A 22 23.01 12.17 2.63
N GLY A 23 23.39 11.09 1.95
CA GLY A 23 22.45 10.10 1.40
C GLY A 23 21.59 9.44 2.47
N ASP A 24 22.17 9.03 3.59
CA ASP A 24 21.44 8.45 4.72
C ASP A 24 20.46 9.46 5.35
N VAL A 25 20.90 10.72 5.51
CA VAL A 25 20.03 11.79 6.02
C VAL A 25 18.85 12.05 5.09
N VAL A 26 19.11 12.19 3.78
CA VAL A 26 18.07 12.43 2.76
C VAL A 26 17.08 11.26 2.70
N HIS A 27 17.57 10.02 2.78
CA HIS A 27 16.72 8.84 2.81
C HIS A 27 15.76 8.86 3.99
N ASN A 28 16.26 9.13 5.20
CA ASN A 28 15.43 9.21 6.40
C ASN A 28 14.40 10.34 6.30
N MET A 29 14.81 11.54 5.83
CA MET A 29 13.87 12.65 5.64
C MET A 29 12.77 12.33 4.63
N LEU A 30 13.10 11.67 3.52
CA LEU A 30 12.10 11.24 2.53
C LEU A 30 11.17 10.17 3.09
N THR A 31 11.66 9.25 3.92
CA THR A 31 10.85 8.26 4.63
C THR A 31 9.87 8.94 5.58
N ASP A 32 10.34 9.86 6.41
CA ASP A 32 9.49 10.63 7.33
C ASP A 32 8.40 11.43 6.57
N ILE A 33 8.75 12.03 5.44
CA ILE A 33 7.79 12.74 4.58
C ILE A 33 6.68 11.79 4.12
N VAL A 34 7.03 10.67 3.53
CA VAL A 34 6.07 9.69 2.97
C VAL A 34 5.19 9.11 4.07
N ASP A 35 5.77 8.71 5.20
CA ASP A 35 5.07 8.16 6.36
C ASP A 35 4.08 9.17 6.95
N SER A 36 4.49 10.44 7.09
CA SER A 36 3.63 11.52 7.61
C SER A 36 2.41 11.78 6.74
N MET A 37 2.48 11.45 5.45
CA MET A 37 1.39 11.60 4.49
C MET A 37 0.48 10.35 4.43
N GLY A 38 0.87 9.24 5.07
CA GLY A 38 0.18 7.96 4.95
C GLY A 38 0.19 7.41 3.52
N ILE A 39 1.18 7.77 2.71
CA ILE A 39 1.36 7.28 1.33
C ILE A 39 2.20 6.01 1.37
N THR A 40 1.70 4.95 0.73
CA THR A 40 2.49 3.73 0.54
C THR A 40 3.30 3.86 -0.74
N VAL A 41 4.61 3.64 -0.65
CA VAL A 41 5.54 3.68 -1.80
C VAL A 41 6.15 2.30 -2.04
N LEU A 42 6.58 2.03 -3.27
CA LEU A 42 7.33 0.81 -3.59
C LEU A 42 8.69 0.81 -2.88
N GLY A 43 9.33 1.99 -2.80
CA GLY A 43 10.59 2.15 -2.11
C GLY A 43 11.17 3.56 -2.23
N ILE A 44 12.11 3.84 -1.34
CA ILE A 44 12.94 5.02 -1.34
C ILE A 44 14.38 4.54 -1.50
N GLU A 45 15.04 4.97 -2.55
CA GLU A 45 16.40 4.56 -2.89
C GLU A 45 17.32 5.77 -2.88
N HIS A 46 18.57 5.58 -2.50
CA HIS A 46 19.60 6.59 -2.74
C HIS A 46 20.91 5.94 -3.16
N ARG A 47 21.71 6.66 -3.88
CA ARG A 47 23.06 6.22 -4.24
C ARG A 47 23.99 7.39 -4.48
N VAL A 48 25.23 7.24 -4.05
CA VAL A 48 26.35 8.10 -4.46
C VAL A 48 26.95 7.55 -5.75
N LYS A 49 27.13 8.41 -6.74
CA LYS A 49 27.73 8.04 -8.04
C LYS A 49 29.14 7.47 -7.82
N THR A 50 29.46 6.36 -8.46
CA THR A 50 30.80 5.79 -8.37
C THR A 50 31.82 6.65 -9.11
N GLU A 51 33.08 6.63 -8.69
CA GLU A 51 34.18 7.35 -9.35
C GLU A 51 34.28 7.00 -10.85
N LYS A 52 34.12 5.71 -11.19
CA LYS A 52 34.08 5.23 -12.57
C LYS A 52 32.95 5.88 -13.37
N SER A 53 31.77 6.00 -12.79
CA SER A 53 30.61 6.63 -13.44
C SER A 53 30.82 8.14 -13.60
N LEU A 54 31.42 8.79 -12.62
CA LEU A 54 31.77 10.21 -12.70
C LEU A 54 32.83 10.46 -13.76
N ALA A 55 33.90 9.67 -13.78
CA ALA A 55 34.96 9.77 -14.82
C ALA A 55 34.35 9.65 -16.22
N GLY A 56 33.49 8.67 -16.46
CA GLY A 56 32.81 8.52 -17.75
C GLY A 56 31.86 9.69 -18.08
N LYS A 57 31.24 10.34 -17.08
CA LYS A 57 30.44 11.56 -17.28
C LYS A 57 31.34 12.74 -17.70
N LEU A 58 32.46 12.90 -17.04
CA LEU A 58 33.44 13.99 -17.33
C LEU A 58 34.13 13.80 -18.66
N GLU A 59 34.33 12.58 -19.14
CA GLU A 59 34.88 12.31 -20.47
C GLU A 59 33.89 12.70 -21.58
N ARG A 60 32.62 12.48 -21.41
CA ARG A 60 31.59 12.82 -22.39
C ARG A 60 31.19 14.29 -22.37
N ASN A 61 31.09 14.88 -21.18
CA ASN A 61 30.46 16.20 -20.96
C ASN A 61 31.37 17.14 -20.13
N GLY A 62 32.66 16.85 -20.00
CA GLY A 62 33.56 17.58 -19.09
C GLY A 62 33.67 19.07 -19.40
N ASP A 63 33.39 19.50 -20.63
CA ASP A 63 33.41 20.92 -20.98
C ASP A 63 32.26 21.73 -20.35
N TRP A 64 31.21 21.07 -19.88
CA TRP A 64 30.08 21.72 -19.23
C TRP A 64 30.31 22.05 -17.74
N TYR A 65 31.34 21.45 -17.14
CA TYR A 65 31.65 21.62 -15.72
C TYR A 65 32.95 22.40 -15.54
N SER A 66 32.92 23.49 -14.79
CA SER A 66 34.07 24.30 -14.46
C SER A 66 34.75 23.81 -13.17
N SER A 67 33.93 23.34 -12.21
CA SER A 67 34.34 22.86 -10.90
C SER A 67 33.52 21.66 -10.44
N PHE A 68 33.84 21.12 -9.26
CA PHE A 68 33.11 20.04 -8.63
C PHE A 68 31.67 20.47 -8.22
N GLU A 69 31.48 21.71 -7.83
CA GLU A 69 30.23 22.31 -7.38
C GLU A 69 29.18 22.40 -8.48
N ASP A 70 29.58 22.35 -9.75
CA ASP A 70 28.65 22.30 -10.89
C ASP A 70 27.96 20.96 -11.04
N LEU A 71 28.45 19.94 -10.32
CA LEU A 71 27.89 18.60 -10.35
C LEU A 71 26.72 18.46 -9.36
N THR A 72 25.52 18.46 -9.83
CA THR A 72 24.29 18.42 -9.02
C THR A 72 23.77 17.01 -8.72
N ASP A 73 24.37 15.98 -9.33
CA ASP A 73 23.89 14.59 -9.30
C ASP A 73 24.90 13.57 -8.75
N ILE A 74 25.81 14.02 -7.85
CA ILE A 74 26.75 13.14 -7.15
C ILE A 74 26.00 12.19 -6.23
N LEU A 75 25.04 12.70 -5.47
CA LEU A 75 24.04 11.92 -4.77
C LEU A 75 22.73 12.00 -5.54
N GLY A 76 22.10 10.86 -5.80
CA GLY A 76 20.76 10.75 -6.33
C GLY A 76 19.87 9.97 -5.39
N ALA A 77 18.74 10.53 -5.03
CA ALA A 77 17.67 9.85 -4.30
C ALA A 77 16.44 9.65 -5.20
N ARG A 78 15.64 8.63 -4.91
CA ARG A 78 14.43 8.32 -5.65
C ARG A 78 13.31 7.94 -4.70
N VAL A 79 12.12 8.49 -4.94
CA VAL A 79 10.87 8.05 -4.33
C VAL A 79 10.02 7.39 -5.43
N ILE A 80 9.68 6.13 -5.24
CA ILE A 80 8.93 5.33 -6.22
C ILE A 80 7.54 5.08 -5.65
N CYS A 81 6.54 5.86 -6.08
CA CYS A 81 5.16 5.77 -5.63
C CYS A 81 4.33 4.86 -6.55
N PHE A 82 3.13 4.47 -6.10
CA PHE A 82 2.24 3.64 -6.90
C PHE A 82 1.37 4.45 -7.84
N PHE A 83 0.96 5.67 -7.47
CA PHE A 83 -0.03 6.46 -8.20
C PHE A 83 0.55 7.80 -8.68
N SER A 84 0.19 8.19 -9.90
CA SER A 84 0.71 9.39 -10.55
C SER A 84 0.35 10.69 -9.83
N ASP A 85 -0.81 10.78 -9.20
CA ASP A 85 -1.24 11.96 -8.44
C ASP A 85 -0.53 12.13 -7.07
N GLU A 86 0.26 11.15 -6.64
CA GLU A 86 1.09 11.22 -5.45
C GLU A 86 2.41 11.96 -5.71
N ILE A 87 2.88 12.01 -6.96
CA ILE A 87 4.12 12.68 -7.35
C ILE A 87 4.10 14.14 -6.91
N ASP A 88 3.04 14.87 -7.24
CA ASP A 88 2.93 16.29 -6.93
C ASP A 88 2.71 16.55 -5.43
N LYS A 89 2.05 15.64 -4.74
CA LYS A 89 1.86 15.72 -3.28
C LYS A 89 3.20 15.55 -2.55
N ILE A 90 3.98 14.54 -2.93
CA ILE A 90 5.32 14.29 -2.38
C ILE A 90 6.24 15.44 -2.78
N GLY A 91 6.17 15.91 -4.04
CA GLY A 91 6.95 17.05 -4.53
C GLY A 91 6.78 18.29 -3.67
N LYS A 92 5.56 18.69 -3.32
CA LYS A 92 5.29 19.82 -2.43
C LYS A 92 5.93 19.66 -1.05
N LYS A 93 5.94 18.44 -0.49
CA LYS A 93 6.60 18.19 0.79
C LYS A 93 8.12 18.23 0.70
N VAL A 94 8.68 17.82 -0.42
CA VAL A 94 10.11 17.98 -0.71
C VAL A 94 10.47 19.46 -0.80
N GLU A 95 9.65 20.29 -1.46
CA GLU A 95 9.84 21.75 -1.53
C GLU A 95 9.80 22.41 -0.14
N GLU A 96 8.96 21.91 0.78
CA GLU A 96 8.89 22.42 2.16
C GLU A 96 10.10 22.00 3.02
N ALA A 97 10.69 20.82 2.74
CA ALA A 97 11.73 20.22 3.57
C ALA A 97 13.16 20.53 3.15
N PHE A 98 13.39 20.87 1.90
CA PHE A 98 14.72 21.09 1.31
C PHE A 98 14.82 22.46 0.64
N VAL A 99 16.05 22.95 0.46
CA VAL A 99 16.32 24.13 -0.35
C VAL A 99 16.39 23.70 -1.81
N ILE A 100 15.48 24.21 -2.64
CA ILE A 100 15.36 23.82 -4.05
C ILE A 100 16.16 24.75 -4.95
N ASP A 101 17.03 24.19 -5.78
CA ASP A 101 17.67 24.88 -6.89
C ASP A 101 16.75 24.84 -8.11
N TRP A 102 15.91 25.84 -8.25
CA TRP A 102 14.89 25.92 -9.31
C TRP A 102 15.50 26.02 -10.72
N GLU A 103 16.69 26.57 -10.86
CA GLU A 103 17.36 26.71 -12.18
C GLU A 103 17.79 25.33 -12.73
N ASN A 104 18.20 24.42 -11.85
CA ASN A 104 18.64 23.09 -12.21
C ASN A 104 17.59 22.01 -12.01
N SER A 105 16.45 22.34 -11.38
CA SER A 105 15.31 21.45 -11.20
C SER A 105 14.44 21.43 -12.45
N SER A 106 13.81 20.32 -12.72
CA SER A 106 12.94 20.19 -13.88
C SER A 106 11.78 19.21 -13.66
N ASP A 107 10.58 19.67 -13.98
CA ASP A 107 9.48 18.75 -14.23
C ASP A 107 9.60 18.23 -15.66
N LYS A 108 10.21 17.05 -15.80
CA LYS A 108 10.40 16.45 -17.13
C LYS A 108 9.08 16.04 -17.78
N ARG A 109 7.99 15.90 -17.02
CA ARG A 109 6.64 15.63 -17.53
C ARG A 109 6.15 16.82 -18.35
N ALA A 110 6.40 18.05 -17.89
CA ALA A 110 6.04 19.28 -18.59
C ALA A 110 6.87 19.55 -19.86
N LEU A 111 8.02 18.87 -20.01
CA LEU A 111 8.87 19.02 -21.20
C LEU A 111 8.44 18.14 -22.38
N ILE A 112 7.50 17.22 -22.17
CA ILE A 112 6.96 16.39 -23.24
C ILE A 112 6.10 17.26 -24.17
N LYS A 113 6.43 17.29 -25.45
CA LYS A 113 5.58 17.97 -26.43
C LYS A 113 4.27 17.20 -26.61
N ALA A 114 3.18 17.92 -26.89
CA ALA A 114 1.84 17.32 -27.03
C ALA A 114 1.73 16.22 -28.12
N ASP A 115 2.67 16.21 -29.04
CA ASP A 115 2.74 15.25 -30.17
C ASP A 115 3.78 14.13 -29.94
N THR A 116 4.40 14.07 -28.76
CA THR A 116 5.41 13.06 -28.41
C THR A 116 5.04 12.36 -27.11
N PHE A 117 5.36 11.08 -27.03
CA PHE A 117 5.23 10.30 -25.82
C PHE A 117 6.60 10.17 -25.17
N GLY A 118 6.68 10.47 -23.91
CA GLY A 118 7.85 10.28 -23.09
C GLY A 118 7.39 10.04 -21.65
N TYR A 119 8.01 9.08 -20.96
CA TYR A 119 7.61 8.73 -19.62
C TYR A 119 8.65 9.26 -18.64
N LEU A 120 8.41 10.46 -18.14
CA LEU A 120 9.38 11.25 -17.41
C LEU A 120 8.92 11.48 -15.97
N SER A 121 9.87 11.80 -15.08
CA SER A 121 9.69 11.98 -13.65
C SER A 121 9.92 13.45 -13.24
N LEU A 122 9.46 13.80 -12.04
CA LEU A 122 9.77 15.07 -11.40
C LEU A 122 11.19 15.00 -10.81
N HIS A 123 12.02 15.95 -11.15
CA HIS A 123 13.42 16.03 -10.71
C HIS A 123 13.66 17.33 -9.98
N TYR A 124 14.05 17.24 -8.72
CA TYR A 124 14.52 18.37 -7.93
C TYR A 124 16.01 18.28 -7.70
N ILE A 125 16.71 19.38 -7.90
CA ILE A 125 18.05 19.58 -7.37
C ILE A 125 17.91 20.31 -6.03
N CYS A 126 18.37 19.66 -4.97
CA CYS A 126 18.17 20.09 -3.60
C CYS A 126 19.48 20.27 -2.87
N SER A 127 19.41 20.98 -1.73
CA SER A 127 20.43 20.96 -0.69
C SER A 127 19.77 21.00 0.69
N LEU A 128 20.52 20.57 1.73
CA LEU A 128 20.11 20.81 3.11
C LEU A 128 20.36 22.26 3.48
N PRO A 129 19.45 22.90 4.24
CA PRO A 129 19.67 24.23 4.75
C PRO A 129 20.80 24.22 5.76
N PHE A 130 21.58 25.33 5.84
CA PHE A 130 22.51 25.55 6.92
C PHE A 130 21.79 25.79 8.24
N GLY A 131 22.35 25.31 9.34
CA GLY A 131 21.82 25.47 10.69
C GLY A 131 22.28 24.38 11.63
N ASP A 132 21.87 24.44 12.87
CA ASP A 132 22.32 23.53 13.95
C ASP A 132 21.81 22.08 13.83
N ARG A 133 20.95 21.82 12.88
CA ARG A 133 20.33 20.48 12.73
C ARG A 133 21.27 19.46 12.07
N TRP A 134 22.14 19.91 11.17
CA TRP A 134 22.98 19.05 10.36
C TRP A 134 24.46 19.54 10.41
N PRO A 135 25.44 18.63 10.30
CA PRO A 135 26.85 19.03 10.18
C PRO A 135 27.08 19.91 8.94
N ASP A 136 27.89 20.94 9.09
CA ASP A 136 28.18 21.90 8.00
C ASP A 136 28.77 21.22 6.76
N GLU A 137 29.49 20.09 6.94
CA GLU A 137 30.10 19.33 5.86
C GLU A 137 29.11 18.76 4.86
N ILE A 138 27.83 18.57 5.26
CA ILE A 138 26.78 18.07 4.37
C ILE A 138 25.76 19.14 3.96
N CYS A 139 25.74 20.28 4.66
CA CYS A 139 24.86 21.40 4.32
C CYS A 139 25.27 22.06 3.00
N GLY A 140 24.29 22.56 2.24
CA GLY A 140 24.54 23.25 0.96
C GLY A 140 25.04 22.37 -0.19
N LYS A 141 25.47 21.11 0.06
CA LYS A 141 25.81 20.16 -1.03
C LYS A 141 24.59 19.84 -1.87
N LYS A 142 24.74 19.99 -3.20
CA LYS A 142 23.66 19.70 -4.15
C LYS A 142 23.49 18.19 -4.37
N PHE A 143 22.25 17.75 -4.45
CA PHE A 143 21.86 16.38 -4.78
C PHE A 143 20.55 16.36 -5.56
N GLU A 144 20.28 15.25 -6.26
CA GLU A 144 19.07 15.07 -7.07
C GLU A 144 18.06 14.21 -6.31
N ILE A 145 16.78 14.66 -6.25
CA ILE A 145 15.62 13.83 -5.85
C ILE A 145 14.78 13.61 -7.08
N GLN A 146 14.49 12.36 -7.39
CA GLN A 146 13.60 11.92 -8.46
C GLN A 146 12.34 11.33 -7.86
N ILE A 147 11.17 11.86 -8.21
CA ILE A 147 9.87 11.33 -7.80
C ILE A 147 9.18 10.78 -9.03
N ARG A 148 8.76 9.52 -8.98
CA ARG A 148 8.18 8.81 -10.12
C ARG A 148 7.27 7.67 -9.70
N THR A 149 6.39 7.22 -10.60
CA THR A 149 5.62 6.01 -10.40
C THR A 149 6.47 4.75 -10.64
N THR A 150 5.95 3.61 -10.17
CA THR A 150 6.53 2.29 -10.46
C THR A 150 6.66 2.03 -11.95
N LEU A 151 5.65 2.41 -12.76
CA LEU A 151 5.69 2.24 -14.21
C LEU A 151 6.75 3.15 -14.85
N GLN A 152 6.84 4.43 -14.42
CA GLN A 152 7.89 5.36 -14.84
C GLN A 152 9.28 4.83 -14.49
N HIS A 153 9.43 4.26 -13.29
CA HIS A 153 10.70 3.68 -12.86
C HIS A 153 11.12 2.52 -13.78
N THR A 154 10.21 1.59 -14.04
CA THR A 154 10.46 0.42 -14.87
C THR A 154 10.81 0.83 -16.31
N TRP A 155 10.02 1.74 -16.91
CA TRP A 155 10.29 2.23 -18.25
C TRP A 155 11.66 2.92 -18.35
N ALA A 156 12.00 3.78 -17.40
CA ALA A 156 13.30 4.48 -17.37
C ALA A 156 14.48 3.51 -17.23
N ALA A 157 14.33 2.45 -16.43
CA ALA A 157 15.35 1.42 -16.25
C ALA A 157 15.58 0.64 -17.57
N ILE A 158 14.51 0.22 -18.24
CA ILE A 158 14.57 -0.51 -19.51
C ILE A 158 15.13 0.38 -20.62
N ASN A 159 14.65 1.63 -20.72
CA ASN A 159 15.13 2.59 -21.71
C ASN A 159 16.63 2.89 -21.53
N HIS A 160 17.08 3.02 -20.28
CA HIS A 160 18.50 3.19 -19.97
C HIS A 160 19.34 1.97 -20.36
N ASP A 161 18.87 0.75 -20.12
CA ASP A 161 19.62 -0.46 -20.45
C ASP A 161 19.70 -0.71 -21.95
N LEU A 162 18.61 -0.50 -22.67
CA LEU A 162 18.55 -0.73 -24.13
C LEU A 162 19.07 0.45 -24.96
N GLY A 163 18.81 1.69 -24.51
CA GLY A 163 19.17 2.91 -25.25
C GLY A 163 20.63 3.36 -25.07
N TYR A 164 21.19 3.14 -23.88
CA TYR A 164 22.50 3.69 -23.51
C TYR A 164 23.71 2.87 -24.06
N LYS A 165 23.48 1.63 -24.46
CA LYS A 165 24.55 0.73 -24.94
C LYS A 165 24.89 0.91 -26.42
N SER A 166 24.18 1.76 -27.14
CA SER A 166 24.43 2.01 -28.58
C SER A 166 25.22 3.31 -28.77
N GLU A 167 26.45 3.22 -29.19
CA GLU A 167 27.29 4.38 -29.64
C GLU A 167 26.65 5.19 -30.76
N PHE A 168 25.73 4.58 -31.54
CA PHE A 168 25.08 5.14 -32.70
C PHE A 168 23.62 5.56 -32.51
N GLY A 169 23.14 5.55 -31.28
CA GLY A 169 21.74 5.83 -30.97
C GLY A 169 20.80 4.66 -31.25
N VAL A 170 19.55 4.78 -30.87
CA VAL A 170 18.51 3.76 -31.07
C VAL A 170 17.91 3.93 -32.49
N PRO A 171 17.72 2.86 -33.30
CA PRO A 171 17.03 2.95 -34.57
C PRO A 171 15.65 3.63 -34.41
N ARG A 172 15.27 4.46 -35.42
CA ARG A 172 14.00 5.20 -35.40
C ARG A 172 12.78 4.31 -35.17
N SER A 173 12.76 3.10 -35.70
CA SER A 173 11.69 2.11 -35.48
C SER A 173 11.58 1.74 -34.01
N VAL A 174 12.69 1.43 -33.35
CA VAL A 174 12.77 1.08 -31.94
C VAL A 174 12.39 2.27 -31.04
N ALA A 175 12.89 3.47 -31.33
CA ALA A 175 12.51 4.69 -30.63
C ALA A 175 10.99 4.93 -30.66
N ARG A 176 10.34 4.67 -31.81
CA ARG A 176 8.89 4.78 -31.96
C ARG A 176 8.14 3.71 -31.12
N GLU A 177 8.69 2.50 -31.04
CA GLU A 177 8.11 1.45 -30.17
C GLU A 177 8.20 1.84 -28.70
N PHE A 178 9.32 2.38 -28.26
CA PHE A 178 9.47 2.93 -26.90
C PHE A 178 8.48 4.05 -26.62
N SER A 179 8.27 4.98 -27.56
CA SER A 179 7.28 6.05 -27.41
C SER A 179 5.86 5.50 -27.27
N ARG A 180 5.50 4.47 -28.04
CA ARG A 180 4.17 3.83 -27.90
C ARG A 180 3.99 3.16 -26.55
N ILE A 181 5.03 2.46 -26.06
CA ILE A 181 5.02 1.85 -24.73
C ILE A 181 4.86 2.94 -23.65
N ALA A 182 5.59 4.05 -23.77
CA ALA A 182 5.45 5.18 -22.85
C ALA A 182 4.00 5.68 -22.77
N GLY A 183 3.32 5.86 -23.92
CA GLY A 183 1.90 6.28 -23.93
C GLY A 183 0.96 5.24 -23.32
N LEU A 184 1.20 3.95 -23.50
CA LEU A 184 0.42 2.90 -22.83
C LEU A 184 0.62 2.90 -21.32
N LEU A 185 1.82 3.15 -20.84
CA LEU A 185 2.12 3.22 -19.42
C LEU A 185 1.52 4.49 -18.78
N GLU A 186 1.49 5.62 -19.49
CA GLU A 186 0.83 6.85 -19.06
C GLU A 186 -0.67 6.62 -18.87
N ILE A 187 -1.33 5.98 -19.83
CA ILE A 187 -2.74 5.58 -19.72
C ILE A 187 -2.94 4.63 -18.52
N ALA A 188 -2.04 3.67 -18.33
CA ALA A 188 -2.15 2.73 -17.20
C ALA A 188 -2.02 3.42 -15.85
N ASP A 189 -1.09 4.39 -15.70
CA ASP A 189 -0.96 5.19 -14.46
C ASP A 189 -2.25 5.97 -14.17
N ASP A 190 -2.86 6.60 -15.17
CA ASP A 190 -4.12 7.32 -15.02
C ASP A 190 -5.27 6.39 -14.65
N GLU A 191 -5.37 5.21 -15.27
CA GLU A 191 -6.39 4.22 -14.94
C GLU A 191 -6.22 3.67 -13.52
N PHE A 192 -5.00 3.46 -13.03
CA PHE A 192 -4.78 3.07 -11.64
C PHE A 192 -5.28 4.11 -10.64
N VAL A 193 -5.08 5.40 -10.94
CA VAL A 193 -5.64 6.49 -10.12
C VAL A 193 -7.16 6.46 -10.13
N ARG A 194 -7.80 6.25 -11.30
CA ARG A 194 -9.26 6.13 -11.41
C ARG A 194 -9.79 4.97 -10.60
N VAL A 195 -9.24 3.76 -10.80
CA VAL A 195 -9.66 2.57 -10.05
C VAL A 195 -9.55 2.78 -8.53
N ARG A 196 -8.44 3.37 -8.05
CA ARG A 196 -8.30 3.71 -6.63
C ARG A 196 -9.37 4.67 -6.15
N ASN A 197 -9.72 5.69 -6.94
CA ASN A 197 -10.74 6.66 -6.58
C ASN A 197 -12.13 6.02 -6.60
N ASP A 198 -12.45 5.21 -7.62
CA ASP A 198 -13.71 4.45 -7.70
C ASP A 198 -13.89 3.53 -6.48
N MET A 199 -12.81 2.86 -6.03
CA MET A 199 -12.85 2.05 -4.80
C MET A 199 -13.12 2.89 -3.54
N LYS A 200 -12.56 4.10 -3.46
CA LYS A 200 -12.85 5.02 -2.34
C LYS A 200 -14.29 5.49 -2.37
N ASP A 201 -14.78 5.90 -3.52
CA ASP A 201 -16.15 6.36 -3.69
C ASP A 201 -17.16 5.26 -3.37
N TYR A 202 -16.91 4.04 -3.85
CA TYR A 202 -17.69 2.85 -3.49
C TYR A 202 -17.69 2.61 -1.96
N THR A 203 -16.53 2.67 -1.32
CA THR A 203 -16.44 2.51 0.14
C THR A 203 -17.27 3.55 0.89
N GLU A 204 -17.20 4.83 0.48
CA GLU A 204 -17.98 5.89 1.10
C GLU A 204 -19.49 5.74 0.83
N GLU A 205 -19.89 5.28 -0.34
CA GLU A 205 -21.30 4.96 -0.65
C GLU A 205 -21.83 3.86 0.27
N ILE A 206 -21.06 2.76 0.40
CA ILE A 206 -21.41 1.65 1.28
C ILE A 206 -21.54 2.09 2.74
N ARG A 207 -20.59 2.90 3.22
CA ARG A 207 -20.65 3.47 4.57
C ARG A 207 -21.94 4.22 4.83
N LYS A 208 -22.31 5.10 3.91
CA LYS A 208 -23.56 5.88 4.01
C LYS A 208 -24.77 4.96 4.04
N LYS A 209 -24.84 3.98 3.13
CA LYS A 209 -25.94 3.01 3.08
C LYS A 209 -26.08 2.23 4.38
N ILE A 210 -24.97 1.79 4.99
CA ILE A 210 -24.98 1.06 6.27
C ILE A 210 -25.46 1.96 7.42
N ILE A 211 -24.96 3.20 7.51
CA ILE A 211 -25.36 4.16 8.55
C ILE A 211 -26.85 4.52 8.43
N ASP A 212 -27.34 4.70 7.21
CA ASP A 212 -28.72 5.06 6.92
C ASP A 212 -29.70 3.86 6.99
N ASN A 213 -29.24 2.65 7.29
CA ASN A 213 -29.99 1.39 7.23
C ASN A 213 -30.65 1.14 5.85
N LYS A 214 -29.92 1.45 4.78
CA LYS A 214 -30.35 1.29 3.37
C LYS A 214 -29.41 0.36 2.60
N ALA A 215 -28.82 -0.60 3.28
CA ALA A 215 -27.83 -1.50 2.69
C ALA A 215 -28.41 -2.88 2.27
N ASP A 216 -29.72 -3.05 2.26
CA ASP A 216 -30.36 -4.35 2.04
C ASP A 216 -29.98 -4.99 0.70
N ASP A 217 -29.88 -4.20 -0.37
CA ASP A 217 -29.56 -4.66 -1.71
C ASP A 217 -28.04 -4.66 -2.02
N VAL A 218 -27.20 -4.31 -1.06
CA VAL A 218 -25.75 -4.28 -1.25
C VAL A 218 -25.20 -5.71 -1.24
N HIS A 219 -24.55 -6.12 -2.33
CA HIS A 219 -23.90 -7.42 -2.41
C HIS A 219 -22.74 -7.52 -1.41
N ILE A 220 -22.55 -8.72 -0.86
CA ILE A 220 -21.45 -9.03 0.05
C ILE A 220 -20.17 -9.20 -0.76
N ASP A 221 -19.26 -8.25 -0.60
CA ASP A 221 -17.87 -8.29 -1.03
C ASP A 221 -16.93 -7.94 0.14
N MET A 222 -15.62 -7.87 -0.12
CA MET A 222 -14.64 -7.57 0.92
C MET A 222 -14.88 -6.20 1.58
N ILE A 223 -15.20 -5.18 0.77
CA ILE A 223 -15.39 -3.81 1.25
C ILE A 223 -16.69 -3.71 2.05
N SER A 224 -17.80 -4.20 1.47
CA SER A 224 -19.12 -4.12 2.09
C SER A 224 -19.21 -4.92 3.38
N LEU A 225 -18.61 -6.11 3.44
CA LEU A 225 -18.58 -6.93 4.65
C LEU A 225 -17.71 -6.29 5.75
N ASN A 226 -16.54 -5.77 5.40
CA ASN A 226 -15.67 -5.09 6.34
C ASN A 226 -16.33 -3.84 6.94
N GLU A 227 -16.91 -2.99 6.10
CA GLU A 227 -17.64 -1.79 6.55
C GLU A 227 -18.88 -2.17 7.39
N TYR A 228 -19.58 -3.25 7.05
CA TYR A 228 -20.71 -3.76 7.85
C TYR A 228 -20.26 -4.22 9.24
N VAL A 229 -19.23 -5.03 9.33
CA VAL A 229 -18.68 -5.50 10.60
C VAL A 229 -18.23 -4.32 11.47
N LYS A 230 -17.59 -3.31 10.87
CA LYS A 230 -17.09 -2.13 11.60
C LYS A 230 -18.17 -1.15 12.05
N ARG A 231 -19.29 -1.03 11.32
CA ARG A 231 -20.21 0.11 11.49
C ARG A 231 -21.66 -0.28 11.83
N ASN A 232 -22.06 -1.52 11.59
CA ASN A 232 -23.41 -1.94 11.98
C ASN A 232 -23.52 -2.04 13.51
N GLY A 233 -24.37 -1.22 14.11
CA GLY A 233 -24.49 -1.12 15.57
C GLY A 233 -24.86 -2.45 16.27
N LYS A 234 -25.75 -3.25 15.66
CA LYS A 234 -26.15 -4.56 16.22
C LYS A 234 -25.00 -5.58 16.14
N MET A 235 -24.22 -5.55 15.05
CA MET A 235 -23.03 -6.40 14.90
C MET A 235 -21.95 -6.00 15.92
N GLN A 236 -21.69 -4.72 16.10
CA GLN A 236 -20.74 -4.21 17.08
C GLN A 236 -21.18 -4.53 18.52
N GLU A 237 -22.47 -4.47 18.81
CA GLU A 237 -23.02 -4.89 20.11
C GLU A 237 -22.75 -6.38 20.37
N LEU A 238 -22.98 -7.25 19.36
CA LEU A 238 -22.69 -8.68 19.46
C LEU A 238 -21.18 -8.93 19.70
N ILE A 239 -20.32 -8.32 18.92
CA ILE A 239 -18.85 -8.43 19.06
C ILE A 239 -18.40 -7.99 20.46
N SER A 240 -18.89 -6.84 20.94
CA SER A 240 -18.54 -6.33 22.26
C SER A 240 -19.01 -7.25 23.40
N LYS A 241 -20.22 -7.83 23.29
CA LYS A 241 -20.72 -8.78 24.29
C LYS A 241 -19.87 -10.07 24.29
N ILE A 242 -19.47 -10.56 23.12
CA ILE A 242 -18.61 -11.76 23.02
C ILE A 242 -17.21 -11.47 23.60
N ALA A 243 -16.63 -10.31 23.34
CA ALA A 243 -15.32 -9.95 23.88
C ALA A 243 -15.31 -9.86 25.40
N LYS A 244 -16.39 -9.36 26.01
CA LYS A 244 -16.55 -9.28 27.48
C LYS A 244 -16.56 -10.64 28.17
N ILE A 245 -16.94 -11.73 27.49
CA ILE A 245 -16.98 -13.09 28.09
C ILE A 245 -15.58 -13.53 28.49
N SER A 246 -14.56 -13.25 27.68
CA SER A 246 -13.16 -13.61 27.94
C SER A 246 -12.29 -12.42 28.36
N ASN A 247 -12.89 -11.25 28.58
CA ASN A 247 -12.19 -9.98 28.86
C ASN A 247 -11.09 -9.65 27.83
N ALA A 248 -11.33 -10.01 26.57
CA ALA A 248 -10.38 -9.87 25.47
C ALA A 248 -10.50 -8.52 24.76
N GLU A 249 -9.37 -8.00 24.26
CA GLU A 249 -9.33 -6.87 23.36
C GLU A 249 -9.71 -7.30 21.95
N ILE A 250 -10.36 -6.41 21.17
CA ILE A 250 -10.73 -6.67 19.79
C ILE A 250 -9.60 -6.19 18.87
N SER A 251 -9.01 -7.11 18.11
CA SER A 251 -8.11 -6.81 17.01
C SER A 251 -8.87 -6.78 15.68
N GLU A 252 -8.67 -5.73 14.91
CA GLU A 252 -9.25 -5.66 13.56
C GLU A 252 -8.58 -6.69 12.66
N ILE A 253 -9.38 -7.59 12.07
CA ILE A 253 -8.94 -8.55 11.06
C ILE A 253 -9.94 -8.50 9.91
N ASP A 254 -9.41 -8.63 8.69
CA ASP A 254 -10.20 -8.69 7.48
C ASP A 254 -11.18 -9.90 7.52
N PRO A 255 -12.49 -9.67 7.33
CA PRO A 255 -13.48 -10.73 7.35
C PRO A 255 -13.57 -11.51 6.03
N GLU A 256 -12.63 -11.40 5.10
CA GLU A 256 -12.65 -11.99 3.76
C GLU A 256 -13.00 -13.49 3.78
N SER A 257 -12.43 -14.26 4.69
CA SER A 257 -12.69 -15.69 4.81
C SER A 257 -14.16 -16.02 5.06
N TYR A 258 -14.95 -15.07 5.56
CA TYR A 258 -16.38 -15.25 5.81
C TYR A 258 -17.24 -15.02 4.58
N ILE A 259 -16.77 -14.39 3.52
CA ILE A 259 -17.51 -14.21 2.27
C ILE A 259 -17.91 -15.57 1.69
N ILE A 260 -16.96 -16.51 1.64
CA ILE A 260 -17.20 -17.88 1.15
C ILE A 260 -18.19 -18.62 2.07
N GLN A 261 -18.08 -18.43 3.39
CA GLN A 261 -18.97 -19.03 4.37
C GLN A 261 -20.40 -18.48 4.27
N LEU A 262 -20.56 -17.16 4.13
CA LEU A 262 -21.87 -16.53 3.94
C LEU A 262 -22.53 -16.98 2.63
N LYS A 263 -21.75 -17.07 1.56
CA LYS A 263 -22.23 -17.60 0.27
C LYS A 263 -22.70 -19.05 0.39
N PHE A 264 -21.99 -19.91 1.15
CA PHE A 264 -22.42 -21.27 1.44
C PHE A 264 -23.79 -21.30 2.16
N LEU A 265 -24.05 -20.35 3.04
CA LEU A 265 -25.31 -20.16 3.75
C LEU A 265 -26.40 -19.47 2.91
N GLY A 266 -26.15 -19.19 1.63
CA GLY A 266 -27.09 -18.51 0.74
C GLY A 266 -27.31 -17.05 1.10
N LYS A 267 -26.30 -16.39 1.70
CA LYS A 267 -26.35 -14.97 2.04
C LYS A 267 -25.52 -14.20 1.00
N GLU A 268 -26.19 -13.44 0.15
CA GLU A 268 -25.60 -12.72 -0.96
C GLU A 268 -25.55 -11.20 -0.75
N THR A 269 -26.45 -10.67 0.11
CA THR A 269 -26.57 -9.26 0.39
C THR A 269 -26.38 -8.92 1.86
N LEU A 270 -26.07 -7.66 2.17
CA LEU A 270 -26.03 -7.16 3.54
C LEU A 270 -27.41 -7.25 4.22
N GLY A 271 -28.51 -7.17 3.46
CA GLY A 271 -29.85 -7.41 3.96
C GLY A 271 -30.05 -8.85 4.43
N ASP A 272 -29.50 -9.82 3.71
CA ASP A 272 -29.52 -11.22 4.16
C ASP A 272 -28.71 -11.40 5.44
N LEU A 273 -27.55 -10.74 5.54
CA LEU A 273 -26.72 -10.75 6.73
C LEU A 273 -27.43 -10.06 7.92
N GLN A 274 -28.12 -8.96 7.67
CA GLN A 274 -28.90 -8.25 8.69
C GLN A 274 -30.03 -9.14 9.24
N LYS A 275 -30.80 -9.81 8.37
CA LYS A 275 -31.83 -10.78 8.79
C LYS A 275 -31.25 -11.92 9.59
N MET A 276 -30.14 -12.48 9.12
CA MET A 276 -29.42 -13.55 9.81
C MET A 276 -28.96 -13.10 11.21
N LEU A 277 -28.47 -11.86 11.35
CA LEU A 277 -28.08 -11.27 12.63
C LEU A 277 -29.29 -11.13 13.57
N GLU A 278 -30.42 -10.64 13.08
CA GLU A 278 -31.63 -10.46 13.86
C GLU A 278 -32.22 -11.79 14.36
N GLU A 279 -32.22 -12.81 13.49
CA GLU A 279 -32.75 -14.14 13.82
C GLU A 279 -31.84 -14.92 14.79
N ASN A 280 -30.53 -14.71 14.75
CA ASN A 280 -29.56 -15.62 15.38
C ASN A 280 -28.68 -15.00 16.47
N ARG A 281 -28.74 -13.68 16.74
CA ARG A 281 -27.80 -13.01 17.65
C ARG A 281 -27.82 -13.58 19.07
N GLU A 282 -28.98 -13.99 19.59
CA GLU A 282 -29.11 -14.55 20.94
C GLU A 282 -28.47 -15.93 21.02
N LEU A 283 -28.74 -16.79 20.03
CA LEU A 283 -28.11 -18.09 19.96
C LEU A 283 -26.60 -17.98 19.78
N ALA A 284 -26.15 -17.04 18.91
CA ALA A 284 -24.72 -16.77 18.70
C ALA A 284 -24.03 -16.38 20.02
N LEU A 285 -24.65 -15.54 20.83
CA LEU A 285 -24.10 -15.12 22.12
C LEU A 285 -24.02 -16.33 23.09
N LYS A 286 -25.08 -17.12 23.25
CA LYS A 286 -25.07 -18.32 24.10
C LYS A 286 -24.01 -19.34 23.68
N LEU A 287 -23.83 -19.53 22.38
CA LEU A 287 -22.75 -20.38 21.83
C LEU A 287 -21.37 -19.83 22.17
N ALA A 288 -21.21 -18.50 22.12
CA ALA A 288 -19.96 -17.84 22.50
C ALA A 288 -19.69 -17.99 23.99
N GLU A 289 -20.66 -17.76 24.85
CA GLU A 289 -20.56 -17.94 26.29
C GLU A 289 -20.04 -19.33 26.66
N ARG A 290 -20.62 -20.36 26.08
CA ARG A 290 -20.17 -21.73 26.33
C ARG A 290 -18.79 -22.05 25.75
N ALA A 291 -18.48 -21.53 24.56
CA ALA A 291 -17.21 -21.80 23.89
C ALA A 291 -16.04 -21.06 24.56
N LEU A 292 -16.29 -19.89 25.16
CA LEU A 292 -15.28 -19.00 25.71
C LEU A 292 -15.24 -18.96 27.24
N ALA A 293 -16.17 -19.61 27.94
CA ALA A 293 -16.30 -19.59 29.42
C ALA A 293 -15.01 -19.96 30.18
N ASN A 294 -14.15 -20.80 29.58
CA ASN A 294 -12.87 -21.23 30.16
C ASN A 294 -11.67 -20.88 29.25
N ALA A 295 -11.87 -19.96 28.29
CA ALA A 295 -10.81 -19.53 27.41
C ALA A 295 -10.16 -18.27 27.99
N ASP A 296 -8.88 -18.37 28.28
CA ASP A 296 -8.03 -17.22 28.63
C ASP A 296 -7.45 -16.66 27.32
N LEU A 297 -8.14 -15.65 26.78
CA LEU A 297 -7.82 -15.05 25.50
C LEU A 297 -7.64 -13.55 25.67
N ASP A 298 -6.43 -13.06 25.48
CA ASP A 298 -6.14 -11.63 25.55
C ASP A 298 -6.70 -10.86 24.35
N ILE A 299 -6.77 -11.50 23.17
CA ILE A 299 -7.17 -10.87 21.91
C ILE A 299 -8.18 -11.73 21.17
N LEU A 300 -9.25 -11.11 20.65
CA LEU A 300 -10.22 -11.68 19.75
C LEU A 300 -10.28 -10.90 18.43
N SER A 301 -10.50 -11.64 17.33
CA SER A 301 -10.75 -11.03 16.02
C SER A 301 -12.08 -10.27 15.99
N SER A 302 -12.13 -9.13 15.31
CA SER A 302 -13.39 -8.40 15.03
C SER A 302 -14.40 -9.25 14.24
N SER A 303 -13.95 -10.31 13.54
CA SER A 303 -14.82 -11.27 12.85
C SER A 303 -15.46 -12.33 13.78
N VAL A 304 -15.21 -12.27 15.09
CA VAL A 304 -15.77 -13.22 16.05
C VAL A 304 -17.31 -13.24 16.05
N GLY A 305 -17.93 -12.07 15.81
CA GLY A 305 -19.37 -11.96 15.63
C GLY A 305 -19.89 -12.81 14.48
N LEU A 306 -19.25 -12.72 13.30
CA LEU A 306 -19.57 -13.54 12.13
C LEU A 306 -19.37 -15.03 12.40
N ARG A 307 -18.30 -15.39 13.13
CA ARG A 307 -18.01 -16.79 13.50
C ARG A 307 -19.16 -17.44 14.24
N PHE A 308 -19.65 -16.80 15.29
CA PHE A 308 -20.73 -17.38 16.08
C PHE A 308 -22.09 -17.24 15.38
N LEU A 309 -22.30 -16.17 14.63
CA LEU A 309 -23.50 -15.96 13.83
C LEU A 309 -23.68 -17.03 12.76
N CYS A 310 -22.64 -17.36 11.98
CA CYS A 310 -22.69 -18.43 11.01
C CYS A 310 -22.96 -19.81 11.65
N ARG A 311 -22.41 -20.06 12.83
CA ARG A 311 -22.67 -21.31 13.57
C ARG A 311 -24.10 -21.37 14.08
N ALA A 312 -24.64 -20.27 14.58
CA ALA A 312 -26.02 -20.18 15.00
C ALA A 312 -27.00 -20.40 13.83
N GLU A 313 -26.72 -19.82 12.66
CA GLU A 313 -27.51 -20.02 11.44
C GLU A 313 -27.56 -21.50 11.02
N LEU A 314 -26.41 -22.20 11.01
CA LEU A 314 -26.36 -23.65 10.71
C LEU A 314 -27.27 -24.46 11.62
N LEU A 315 -27.30 -24.14 12.91
CA LEU A 315 -28.10 -24.86 13.90
C LEU A 315 -29.58 -24.48 13.82
N ASN A 316 -29.88 -23.20 13.70
CA ASN A 316 -31.27 -22.71 13.61
C ASN A 316 -31.98 -23.17 12.34
N LYS A 317 -31.26 -23.27 11.22
CA LYS A 317 -31.77 -23.83 9.94
C LYS A 317 -31.67 -25.37 9.83
N HIS A 318 -31.28 -26.03 10.93
CA HIS A 318 -31.22 -27.51 11.03
C HIS A 318 -30.34 -28.17 9.95
N TYR A 319 -29.18 -27.57 9.65
CA TYR A 319 -28.21 -28.19 8.74
C TYR A 319 -27.72 -29.52 9.30
N SER A 320 -27.56 -30.52 8.43
CA SER A 320 -27.05 -31.84 8.84
C SER A 320 -25.58 -31.75 9.32
N LEU A 321 -25.16 -32.75 10.09
CA LEU A 321 -23.77 -32.87 10.52
C LEU A 321 -22.78 -32.84 9.33
N GLU A 322 -23.19 -33.49 8.22
CA GLU A 322 -22.39 -33.52 6.99
C GLU A 322 -22.22 -32.14 6.38
N LYS A 323 -23.31 -31.41 6.12
CA LYS A 323 -23.27 -30.03 5.61
C LYS A 323 -22.55 -29.08 6.55
N THR A 324 -22.73 -29.22 7.87
CA THR A 324 -21.98 -28.43 8.86
C THR A 324 -20.48 -28.73 8.81
N THR A 325 -20.11 -29.98 8.55
CA THR A 325 -18.71 -30.37 8.36
C THR A 325 -18.13 -29.73 7.08
N GLU A 326 -18.88 -29.74 5.97
CA GLU A 326 -18.49 -29.07 4.72
C GLU A 326 -18.26 -27.56 4.93
N PHE A 327 -19.20 -26.91 5.60
CA PHE A 327 -19.07 -25.49 5.95
C PHE A 327 -17.81 -25.21 6.75
N LEU A 328 -17.56 -25.96 7.83
CA LEU A 328 -16.39 -25.74 8.68
C LEU A 328 -15.06 -26.06 7.96
N LYS A 329 -15.09 -26.94 6.97
CA LYS A 329 -13.91 -27.23 6.13
C LYS A 329 -13.45 -26.01 5.34
N LEU A 330 -14.35 -25.08 4.98
CA LEU A 330 -14.00 -23.83 4.27
C LEU A 330 -12.98 -22.98 5.04
N SER A 331 -13.02 -23.03 6.38
CA SER A 331 -12.09 -22.25 7.23
C SER A 331 -10.99 -23.08 7.90
N MET A 332 -11.20 -24.40 8.06
CA MET A 332 -10.29 -25.24 8.86
C MET A 332 -9.31 -26.07 8.02
N GLY A 333 -9.50 -26.13 6.71
CA GLY A 333 -8.61 -26.79 5.74
C GLY A 333 -8.59 -28.32 5.78
N THR A 334 -8.84 -28.98 6.93
CA THR A 334 -8.82 -30.44 7.05
C THR A 334 -10.18 -31.01 7.45
N ALA A 335 -10.59 -32.12 6.78
CA ALA A 335 -11.87 -32.77 7.05
C ALA A 335 -12.01 -33.28 8.49
N GLU A 336 -10.94 -33.81 9.07
CA GLU A 336 -10.94 -34.36 10.44
C GLU A 336 -11.20 -33.26 11.49
N LYS A 337 -10.51 -32.10 11.38
CA LYS A 337 -10.72 -30.95 12.27
C LYS A 337 -12.16 -30.41 12.13
N ALA A 338 -12.63 -30.27 10.90
CA ALA A 338 -13.97 -29.77 10.62
C ALA A 338 -15.03 -30.72 11.22
N GLN A 339 -14.90 -32.05 11.06
CA GLN A 339 -15.83 -33.03 11.60
C GLN A 339 -15.83 -33.04 13.14
N ARG A 340 -14.66 -32.91 13.77
CA ARG A 340 -14.55 -32.81 15.24
C ARG A 340 -15.28 -31.56 15.74
N GLN A 341 -15.07 -30.43 15.08
CA GLN A 341 -15.71 -29.18 15.44
C GLN A 341 -17.23 -29.19 15.17
N ALA A 342 -17.69 -29.81 14.08
CA ALA A 342 -19.11 -29.98 13.84
C ALA A 342 -19.77 -30.79 14.97
N LYS A 343 -19.23 -31.95 15.33
CA LYS A 343 -19.72 -32.75 16.47
C LYS A 343 -19.72 -31.98 17.77
N HIS A 344 -18.68 -31.18 18.03
CA HIS A 344 -18.61 -30.34 19.22
C HIS A 344 -19.70 -29.27 19.21
N LEU A 345 -19.92 -28.61 18.07
CA LEU A 345 -20.96 -27.57 17.91
C LEU A 345 -22.35 -28.13 18.20
N PHE A 346 -22.70 -29.31 17.67
CA PHE A 346 -23.98 -29.94 17.96
C PHE A 346 -24.14 -30.28 19.44
N ARG A 347 -23.12 -30.85 20.09
CA ARG A 347 -23.16 -31.14 21.54
C ARG A 347 -23.32 -29.86 22.38
N THR A 348 -22.70 -28.79 21.97
CA THR A 348 -22.85 -27.48 22.64
C THR A 348 -24.27 -26.96 22.47
N TYR A 349 -24.86 -27.13 21.32
CA TYR A 349 -26.22 -26.68 21.04
C TYR A 349 -27.27 -27.41 21.86
N GLU A 350 -27.16 -28.74 21.99
CA GLU A 350 -28.09 -29.52 22.84
C GLU A 350 -28.05 -28.99 24.29
N LYS A 351 -26.89 -28.73 24.83
CA LYS A 351 -26.75 -28.14 26.19
C LYS A 351 -27.34 -26.73 26.30
N VAL A 352 -27.28 -25.93 25.24
CA VAL A 352 -27.90 -24.58 25.20
C VAL A 352 -29.42 -24.69 25.19
N LYS A 353 -29.99 -25.72 24.53
CA LYS A 353 -31.44 -25.97 24.54
C LYS A 353 -31.95 -26.38 25.91
N GLU A 354 -31.28 -27.35 26.58
CA GLU A 354 -31.63 -27.82 27.93
C GLU A 354 -31.67 -26.70 28.98
N GLU A 355 -30.95 -25.60 28.78
CA GLU A 355 -30.95 -24.44 29.70
C GLU A 355 -32.04 -23.40 29.39
N CYS A 356 -32.75 -23.57 28.25
CA CYS A 356 -33.80 -22.67 27.82
C CYS A 356 -35.22 -23.28 28.06
N GLU A 357 -35.28 -24.57 28.36
CA GLU A 357 -36.48 -25.28 28.85
C GLU A 357 -36.58 -25.28 30.36
#